data_e31743378e3e95f91a19d25a36f4c2e5
#
_entry.id   e31743378e3e95f91a19d25a36f4c2e5
#
_cell.length_a   1.000
_cell.length_b   1.000
_cell.length_c   1.000
_cell.angle_alpha   90.00
_cell.angle_beta   90.00
_cell.angle_gamma   90.00
#
_symmetry.space_group_name_H-M   'P 1'
#
loop_
_entity.id
_entity.type
_entity.pdbx_description
1 polymer ?
#
loop_
_entity_poly.entity_id
_entity_poly.type
_entity_poly.pdbx_seq_one_letter_code
_entity_poly.pdbx_strand_id
1 'polypeptide(L)'
;MLSVIFGLTGTYAFCKSGSMIEYFGGNKKTRKMRIIRILISVAIGGCSAMMSHTISMVMIHLIVLFLIFDVVAFVLRLFLRRKKESGVYQVLHKIYRCGVLPIVIFVVVMINGLSNITEVKQTDYSLATVKEIGNYKIALLTDTHFDTIQSKDTVKEALTNLQNQHPDFLVLGGDIVEENTSYESMQEIFAMAGKVKTKYGVYYVYGNHDRQP
;
A
#
# COMPACT_ATOMS: atom_id res chain seq x y z
N MET A 1 6.97 -20.11 -10.32
CA MET A 1 7.17 -19.00 -9.37
C MET A 1 6.13 -19.02 -8.23
N LEU A 2 4.83 -19.04 -8.51
CA LEU A 2 3.75 -19.04 -7.50
C LEU A 2 3.85 -20.17 -6.47
N SER A 3 4.17 -21.40 -6.89
CA SER A 3 4.35 -22.55 -5.99
C SER A 3 5.50 -22.37 -5.00
N VAL A 4 6.55 -21.67 -5.40
CA VAL A 4 7.69 -21.36 -4.51
C VAL A 4 7.28 -20.33 -3.47
N ILE A 5 6.57 -19.28 -3.88
CA ILE A 5 6.02 -18.25 -2.97
C ILE A 5 5.09 -18.93 -1.96
N PHE A 6 4.14 -19.73 -2.42
CA PHE A 6 3.24 -20.49 -1.55
C PHE A 6 4.01 -21.34 -0.53
N GLY A 7 5.01 -22.09 -0.99
CA GLY A 7 5.80 -22.98 -0.14
C GLY A 7 6.59 -22.21 0.93
N LEU A 8 7.28 -21.15 0.56
CA LEU A 8 8.12 -20.36 1.47
C LEU A 8 7.26 -19.61 2.51
N THR A 9 6.24 -18.90 2.06
CA THR A 9 5.38 -18.08 2.94
C THR A 9 4.54 -18.96 3.85
N GLY A 10 3.98 -20.05 3.34
CA GLY A 10 3.23 -21.03 4.12
C GLY A 10 4.10 -21.72 5.18
N THR A 11 5.31 -22.17 4.83
CA THR A 11 6.24 -22.79 5.78
C THR A 11 6.63 -21.79 6.89
N TYR A 12 6.92 -20.56 6.54
CA TYR A 12 7.23 -19.51 7.50
C TYR A 12 6.06 -19.27 8.46
N ALA A 13 4.83 -19.13 7.95
CA ALA A 13 3.62 -18.95 8.75
C ALA A 13 3.36 -20.15 9.68
N PHE A 14 3.61 -21.37 9.21
CA PHE A 14 3.51 -22.58 10.04
C PHE A 14 4.49 -22.56 11.22
N CYS A 15 5.73 -22.17 11.00
CA CYS A 15 6.73 -22.05 12.06
C CYS A 15 6.39 -20.94 13.04
N LYS A 16 6.02 -19.77 12.54
CA LYS A 16 5.73 -18.58 13.36
C LYS A 16 4.50 -18.77 14.24
N SER A 17 3.41 -19.30 13.69
CA SER A 17 2.19 -19.61 14.47
C SER A 17 2.45 -20.60 15.60
N GLY A 18 3.38 -21.54 15.41
CA GLY A 18 3.78 -22.46 16.47
C GLY A 18 4.43 -21.77 17.66
N SER A 19 5.29 -20.79 17.40
CA SER A 19 5.95 -20.00 18.45
C SER A 19 4.97 -19.12 19.23
N MET A 20 3.99 -18.53 18.51
CA MET A 20 2.93 -17.72 19.12
C MET A 20 2.01 -18.58 19.99
N ILE A 21 1.58 -19.76 19.50
CA ILE A 21 0.73 -20.68 20.28
C ILE A 21 1.41 -21.07 21.58
N GLU A 22 2.70 -21.41 21.56
CA GLU A 22 3.44 -21.74 22.79
C GLU A 22 3.55 -20.53 23.74
N TYR A 23 3.70 -19.35 23.23
CA TYR A 23 3.73 -18.14 24.06
C TYR A 23 2.42 -17.94 24.84
N PHE A 24 1.27 -18.19 24.21
CA PHE A 24 -0.05 -18.09 24.84
C PHE A 24 -0.45 -19.35 25.64
N GLY A 25 0.50 -20.21 25.98
CA GLY A 25 0.27 -21.39 26.81
C GLY A 25 -0.34 -22.59 26.08
N GLY A 26 -0.47 -22.51 24.75
CA GLY A 26 -0.96 -23.61 23.95
C GLY A 26 0.14 -24.64 23.65
N ASN A 27 -0.26 -25.91 23.51
CA ASN A 27 0.66 -26.97 23.08
C ASN A 27 0.60 -27.15 21.57
N LYS A 28 1.62 -26.63 20.84
CA LYS A 28 1.71 -26.71 19.38
C LYS A 28 1.74 -28.14 18.81
N LYS A 29 2.01 -29.16 19.65
CA LYS A 29 2.09 -30.56 19.25
C LYS A 29 0.73 -31.25 19.24
N THR A 30 -0.30 -30.69 19.89
CA THR A 30 -1.64 -31.28 19.88
C THR A 30 -2.23 -31.35 18.46
N ARG A 31 -3.04 -32.38 18.18
CA ARG A 31 -3.68 -32.53 16.87
C ARG A 31 -4.47 -31.28 16.47
N LYS A 32 -5.24 -30.69 17.39
CA LYS A 32 -6.02 -29.47 17.17
C LYS A 32 -5.13 -28.30 16.75
N MET A 33 -4.04 -28.03 17.49
CA MET A 33 -3.14 -26.91 17.17
C MET A 33 -2.33 -27.15 15.90
N ARG A 34 -2.00 -28.41 15.59
CA ARG A 34 -1.38 -28.75 14.30
C ARG A 34 -2.30 -28.43 13.13
N ILE A 35 -3.58 -28.77 13.22
CA ILE A 35 -4.58 -28.46 12.19
C ILE A 35 -4.69 -26.93 12.03
N ILE A 36 -4.84 -26.18 13.11
CA ILE A 36 -4.91 -24.71 13.07
C ILE A 36 -3.68 -24.12 12.37
N ARG A 37 -2.48 -24.59 12.68
CA ARG A 37 -1.25 -24.13 12.04
C ARG A 37 -1.20 -24.44 10.55
N ILE A 38 -1.68 -25.63 10.15
CA ILE A 38 -1.78 -25.98 8.72
C ILE A 38 -2.78 -25.05 8.02
N LEU A 39 -3.94 -24.79 8.61
CA LEU A 39 -4.93 -23.88 8.03
C LEU A 39 -4.37 -22.46 7.87
N ILE A 40 -3.68 -21.94 8.88
CA ILE A 40 -2.99 -20.63 8.82
C ILE A 40 -1.93 -20.63 7.70
N SER A 41 -1.13 -21.70 7.63
CA SER A 41 -0.07 -21.85 6.62
C SER A 41 -0.64 -21.87 5.19
N VAL A 42 -1.70 -22.64 4.97
CA VAL A 42 -2.37 -22.72 3.66
C VAL A 42 -3.04 -21.41 3.32
N ALA A 43 -3.71 -20.75 4.27
CA ALA A 43 -4.35 -19.45 4.03
C ALA A 43 -3.32 -18.36 3.67
N ILE A 44 -2.27 -18.19 4.46
CA ILE A 44 -1.23 -17.18 4.21
C ILE A 44 -0.46 -17.50 2.92
N GLY A 45 -0.06 -18.76 2.73
CA GLY A 45 0.64 -19.18 1.52
C GLY A 45 -0.23 -19.01 0.28
N GLY A 46 -1.51 -19.40 0.35
CA GLY A 46 -2.46 -19.22 -0.74
C GLY A 46 -2.70 -17.78 -1.09
N CYS A 47 -3.00 -16.94 -0.09
CA CYS A 47 -3.19 -15.50 -0.30
C CYS A 47 -1.93 -14.83 -0.88
N SER A 48 -0.73 -15.22 -0.42
CA SER A 48 0.53 -14.68 -0.95
C SER A 48 0.80 -15.08 -2.40
N ALA A 49 0.24 -16.20 -2.85
CA ALA A 49 0.41 -16.73 -4.20
C ALA A 49 -0.78 -16.39 -5.14
N MET A 50 -1.82 -15.72 -4.64
CA MET A 50 -2.94 -15.31 -5.47
C MET A 50 -2.50 -14.33 -6.55
N MET A 51 -3.11 -14.41 -7.71
CA MET A 51 -2.88 -13.48 -8.82
C MET A 51 -3.45 -12.08 -8.56
N SER A 52 -4.33 -11.91 -7.57
CA SER A 52 -4.78 -10.59 -7.12
C SER A 52 -3.62 -9.83 -6.51
N HIS A 53 -3.16 -8.80 -7.19
CA HIS A 53 -2.01 -7.99 -6.76
C HIS A 53 -2.21 -7.42 -5.36
N THR A 54 -3.40 -6.92 -5.03
CA THR A 54 -3.70 -6.31 -3.72
C THR A 54 -3.53 -7.28 -2.55
N ILE A 55 -4.18 -8.47 -2.61
CA ILE A 55 -4.11 -9.46 -1.53
C ILE A 55 -2.69 -9.99 -1.39
N SER A 56 -2.03 -10.28 -2.51
CA SER A 56 -0.64 -10.75 -2.52
C SER A 56 0.30 -9.72 -1.89
N MET A 57 0.19 -8.45 -2.27
CA MET A 57 0.98 -7.35 -1.68
C MET A 57 0.76 -7.23 -0.19
N VAL A 58 -0.49 -7.23 0.29
CA VAL A 58 -0.82 -7.16 1.72
C VAL A 58 -0.16 -8.30 2.50
N MET A 59 -0.25 -9.54 2.00
CA MET A 59 0.36 -10.70 2.65
C MET A 59 1.89 -10.64 2.63
N ILE A 60 2.49 -10.20 1.53
CA ILE A 60 3.95 -10.05 1.43
C ILE A 60 4.46 -9.00 2.42
N HIS A 61 3.80 -7.86 2.55
CA HIS A 61 4.16 -6.83 3.53
C HIS A 61 4.12 -7.37 4.97
N LEU A 62 3.09 -8.15 5.32
CA LEU A 62 3.00 -8.79 6.63
C LEU A 62 4.19 -9.74 6.88
N ILE A 63 4.53 -10.57 5.91
CA ILE A 63 5.64 -11.53 6.01
C ILE A 63 6.97 -10.81 6.11
N VAL A 64 7.21 -9.80 5.26
CA VAL A 64 8.44 -9.01 5.31
C VAL A 64 8.62 -8.33 6.65
N LEU A 65 7.55 -7.79 7.22
CA LEU A 65 7.60 -7.18 8.55
C LEU A 65 7.98 -8.19 9.63
N PHE A 66 7.39 -9.39 9.63
CA PHE A 66 7.79 -10.45 10.55
C PHE A 66 9.24 -10.88 10.37
N LEU A 67 9.74 -10.96 9.13
CA LEU A 67 11.14 -11.27 8.83
C LEU A 67 12.09 -10.20 9.37
N ILE A 68 11.73 -8.91 9.22
CA ILE A 68 12.51 -7.80 9.80
C ILE A 68 12.60 -7.98 11.32
N PHE A 69 11.48 -8.29 11.99
CA PHE A 69 11.47 -8.55 13.43
C PHE A 69 12.30 -9.77 13.83
N ASP A 70 12.33 -10.82 13.00
CA ASP A 70 13.16 -11.99 13.23
C ASP A 70 14.65 -11.66 13.13
N VAL A 71 15.05 -10.86 12.14
CA VAL A 71 16.44 -10.36 12.00
C VAL A 71 16.83 -9.48 13.18
N VAL A 72 15.98 -8.53 13.56
CA VAL A 72 16.23 -7.65 14.73
C VAL A 72 16.37 -8.49 16.01
N ALA A 73 15.47 -9.45 16.22
CA ALA A 73 15.53 -10.33 17.37
C ALA A 73 16.80 -11.20 17.37
N PHE A 74 17.23 -11.66 16.22
CA PHE A 74 18.49 -12.41 16.06
C PHE A 74 19.68 -11.54 16.43
N VAL A 75 19.78 -10.33 15.90
CA VAL A 75 20.85 -9.38 16.20
C VAL A 75 20.88 -9.02 17.67
N LEU A 76 19.72 -8.68 18.25
CA LEU A 76 19.63 -8.38 19.69
C LEU A 76 20.07 -9.57 20.56
N ARG A 77 19.75 -10.81 20.18
CA ARG A 77 20.23 -12.01 20.87
C ARG A 77 21.74 -12.14 20.85
N LEU A 78 22.40 -11.78 19.75
CA LEU A 78 23.87 -11.79 19.67
C LEU A 78 24.49 -10.78 20.63
N PHE A 79 23.98 -9.54 20.66
CA PHE A 79 24.50 -8.49 21.53
C PHE A 79 24.17 -8.71 23.00
N LEU A 80 22.96 -9.20 23.30
CA LEU A 80 22.50 -9.44 24.68
C LEU A 80 22.77 -10.86 25.17
N ARG A 81 23.56 -11.65 24.45
CA ARG A 81 23.85 -13.05 24.76
C ARG A 81 24.39 -13.26 26.19
N ARG A 82 25.18 -12.31 26.67
CA ARG A 82 25.76 -12.34 28.03
C ARG A 82 24.82 -11.79 29.12
N LYS A 83 23.69 -11.18 28.74
CA LYS A 83 22.73 -10.51 29.66
C LYS A 83 21.34 -11.16 29.62
N LYS A 84 21.27 -12.47 29.42
CA LYS A 84 19.99 -13.20 29.30
C LYS A 84 19.10 -13.11 30.54
N GLU A 85 19.70 -12.90 31.72
CA GLU A 85 18.99 -12.76 32.99
C GLU A 85 18.50 -11.31 33.23
N SER A 86 18.91 -10.35 32.42
CA SER A 86 18.45 -8.97 32.56
C SER A 86 16.96 -8.86 32.29
N GLY A 87 16.25 -8.06 33.08
CA GLY A 87 14.82 -7.79 32.86
C GLY A 87 14.52 -7.25 31.47
N VAL A 88 15.41 -6.42 30.92
CA VAL A 88 15.29 -5.88 29.55
C VAL A 88 15.28 -7.00 28.51
N TYR A 89 16.22 -7.95 28.59
CA TYR A 89 16.25 -9.09 27.66
C TYR A 89 14.97 -9.92 27.73
N GLN A 90 14.48 -10.18 28.94
CA GLN A 90 13.27 -10.97 29.16
C GLN A 90 12.03 -10.28 28.59
N VAL A 91 11.90 -8.97 28.78
CA VAL A 91 10.80 -8.17 28.20
C VAL A 91 10.85 -8.18 26.69
N LEU A 92 12.00 -7.88 26.07
CA LEU A 92 12.17 -7.90 24.62
C LEU A 92 11.89 -9.28 24.02
N HIS A 93 12.33 -10.33 24.70
CA HIS A 93 12.08 -11.70 24.28
C HIS A 93 10.59 -12.08 24.35
N LYS A 94 9.87 -11.63 25.39
CA LYS A 94 8.41 -11.82 25.50
C LYS A 94 7.67 -11.08 24.40
N ILE A 95 8.00 -9.81 24.15
CA ILE A 95 7.41 -9.00 23.06
C ILE A 95 7.62 -9.67 21.70
N TYR A 96 8.84 -10.13 21.43
CA TYR A 96 9.13 -10.84 20.18
C TYR A 96 8.32 -12.14 20.04
N ARG A 97 8.25 -12.97 21.08
CA ARG A 97 7.55 -14.26 21.04
C ARG A 97 6.03 -14.12 20.92
N CYS A 98 5.48 -13.07 21.49
CA CYS A 98 4.06 -12.75 21.41
C CYS A 98 3.61 -12.55 19.95
N GLY A 99 4.47 -11.95 19.11
CA GLY A 99 4.15 -11.70 17.70
C GLY A 99 3.07 -10.64 17.46
N VAL A 100 2.58 -9.98 18.51
CA VAL A 100 1.54 -8.94 18.40
C VAL A 100 2.10 -7.65 17.83
N LEU A 101 3.33 -7.26 18.22
CA LEU A 101 3.93 -6.00 17.78
C LEU A 101 4.04 -5.85 16.25
N PRO A 102 4.58 -6.84 15.49
CA PRO A 102 4.58 -6.74 14.03
C PRO A 102 3.17 -6.67 13.43
N ILE A 103 2.17 -7.32 14.03
CA ILE A 103 0.79 -7.23 13.56
C ILE A 103 0.24 -5.82 13.77
N VAL A 104 0.44 -5.23 14.95
CA VAL A 104 -0.01 -3.86 15.23
C VAL A 104 0.65 -2.85 14.28
N ILE A 105 1.96 -2.95 14.08
CA ILE A 105 2.68 -2.09 13.13
C ILE A 105 2.15 -2.29 11.71
N PHE A 106 1.92 -3.53 11.31
CA PHE A 106 1.33 -3.84 10.00
C PHE A 106 -0.04 -3.15 9.82
N VAL A 107 -0.93 -3.26 10.80
CA VAL A 107 -2.27 -2.62 10.74
C VAL A 107 -2.13 -1.10 10.64
N VAL A 108 -1.24 -0.48 11.43
CA VAL A 108 -0.99 0.97 11.37
C VAL A 108 -0.46 1.38 10.00
N VAL A 109 0.50 0.64 9.44
CA VAL A 109 1.04 0.90 8.09
C VAL A 109 -0.04 0.77 7.03
N MET A 110 -0.89 -0.26 7.11
CA MET A 110 -1.99 -0.44 6.16
C MET A 110 -3.03 0.69 6.25
N ILE A 111 -3.43 1.10 7.45
CA ILE A 111 -4.37 2.21 7.64
C ILE A 111 -3.80 3.50 7.07
N ASN A 112 -2.53 3.83 7.37
CA ASN A 112 -1.86 5.00 6.82
C ASN A 112 -1.73 4.93 5.28
N GLY A 113 -1.41 3.74 4.75
CA GLY A 113 -1.35 3.53 3.29
C GLY A 113 -2.68 3.80 2.61
N LEU A 114 -3.77 3.23 3.14
CA LEU A 114 -5.12 3.46 2.62
C LEU A 114 -5.52 4.93 2.71
N SER A 115 -5.24 5.61 3.83
CA SER A 115 -5.52 7.04 3.98
C SER A 115 -4.77 7.87 2.94
N ASN A 116 -3.49 7.57 2.70
CA ASN A 116 -2.68 8.31 1.73
C ASN A 116 -3.11 8.08 0.27
N ILE A 117 -3.61 6.88 -0.06
CA ILE A 117 -4.10 6.58 -1.42
C ILE A 117 -5.36 7.37 -1.75
N THR A 118 -6.23 7.60 -0.77
CA THR A 118 -7.52 8.28 -0.97
C THR A 118 -7.46 9.81 -0.79
N GLU A 119 -6.33 10.35 -0.32
CA GLU A 119 -6.16 11.78 -0.09
C GLU A 119 -5.53 12.46 -1.31
N VAL A 120 -6.23 13.42 -1.91
CA VAL A 120 -5.66 14.29 -2.95
C VAL A 120 -4.84 15.40 -2.29
N LYS A 121 -3.54 15.43 -2.56
CA LYS A 121 -2.61 16.45 -2.04
C LYS A 121 -2.22 17.42 -3.15
N GLN A 122 -2.49 18.69 -2.91
CA GLN A 122 -1.96 19.75 -3.77
C GLN A 122 -0.52 20.07 -3.37
N THR A 123 0.34 20.24 -4.37
CA THR A 123 1.72 20.71 -4.19
C THR A 123 1.99 21.81 -5.20
N ASP A 124 2.51 22.94 -4.74
CA ASP A 124 2.81 24.08 -5.57
C ASP A 124 4.32 24.12 -5.88
N TYR A 125 4.64 24.25 -7.16
CA TYR A 125 6.02 24.39 -7.64
C TYR A 125 6.19 25.71 -8.36
N SER A 126 7.33 26.38 -8.18
CA SER A 126 7.73 27.55 -8.94
C SER A 126 8.97 27.21 -9.76
N LEU A 127 8.86 27.32 -11.08
CA LEU A 127 9.95 27.05 -12.02
C LEU A 127 10.32 28.35 -12.73
N ALA A 128 11.60 28.70 -12.70
CA ALA A 128 12.13 29.83 -13.45
C ALA A 128 12.82 29.36 -14.74
N THR A 129 12.70 30.13 -15.81
CA THR A 129 13.39 29.89 -17.08
C THR A 129 14.06 31.16 -17.58
N VAL A 130 15.16 30.99 -18.30
CA VAL A 130 15.86 32.11 -18.96
C VAL A 130 15.22 32.48 -20.31
N LYS A 131 14.22 31.74 -20.76
CA LYS A 131 13.47 32.02 -21.98
C LYS A 131 12.39 33.06 -21.70
N GLU A 132 12.22 34.02 -22.59
CA GLU A 132 11.16 35.03 -22.52
C GLU A 132 9.81 34.45 -22.97
N ILE A 133 9.20 33.60 -22.12
CA ILE A 133 7.93 32.92 -22.40
C ILE A 133 6.74 33.49 -21.62
N GLY A 134 6.98 34.50 -20.74
CA GLY A 134 5.97 35.02 -19.82
C GLY A 134 5.72 34.10 -18.59
N ASN A 135 4.74 34.49 -17.80
CA ASN A 135 4.34 33.75 -16.60
C ASN A 135 3.10 32.91 -16.91
N TYR A 136 3.15 31.64 -16.59
CA TYR A 136 2.04 30.71 -16.76
C TYR A 136 1.76 29.96 -15.47
N LYS A 137 0.48 29.74 -15.17
CA LYS A 137 0.01 28.85 -14.14
C LYS A 137 -0.49 27.55 -14.79
N ILE A 138 0.21 26.45 -14.55
CA ILE A 138 -0.12 25.14 -15.07
C ILE A 138 -0.66 24.29 -13.91
N ALA A 139 -1.90 23.81 -14.04
CA ALA A 139 -2.45 22.80 -13.16
C ALA A 139 -2.16 21.42 -13.74
N LEU A 140 -1.63 20.52 -12.93
CA LEU A 140 -1.40 19.12 -13.29
C LEU A 140 -2.25 18.24 -12.38
N LEU A 141 -3.05 17.36 -12.98
CA LEU A 141 -3.80 16.29 -12.31
C LEU A 141 -3.34 14.97 -12.89
N THR A 142 -2.87 14.06 -12.07
CA THR A 142 -2.34 12.76 -12.48
C THR A 142 -2.74 11.67 -11.50
N ASP A 143 -2.70 10.40 -11.91
CA ASP A 143 -2.89 9.22 -11.08
C ASP A 143 -4.22 9.22 -10.29
N THR A 144 -5.29 9.67 -10.93
CA THR A 144 -6.61 9.73 -10.28
C THR A 144 -7.25 8.36 -10.17
N HIS A 145 -6.97 7.44 -11.10
CA HIS A 145 -7.62 6.13 -11.17
C HIS A 145 -9.11 6.25 -10.86
N PHE A 146 -9.77 7.13 -11.61
CA PHE A 146 -11.12 7.63 -11.35
C PHE A 146 -12.13 6.51 -11.19
N ASP A 147 -12.95 6.59 -10.14
CA ASP A 147 -14.00 5.64 -9.78
C ASP A 147 -13.47 4.23 -9.44
N THR A 148 -12.15 4.05 -9.41
CA THR A 148 -11.48 2.82 -8.99
C THR A 148 -10.73 3.04 -7.67
N ILE A 149 -9.90 4.08 -7.58
CA ILE A 149 -9.18 4.47 -6.37
C ILE A 149 -9.76 5.76 -5.79
N GLN A 150 -9.84 6.81 -6.61
CA GLN A 150 -10.41 8.09 -6.19
C GLN A 150 -11.91 8.13 -6.48
N SER A 151 -12.69 8.55 -5.47
CA SER A 151 -14.13 8.71 -5.64
C SER A 151 -14.45 9.86 -6.61
N LYS A 152 -15.61 9.80 -7.25
CA LYS A 152 -16.11 10.86 -8.13
C LYS A 152 -16.16 12.22 -7.43
N ASP A 153 -16.59 12.24 -6.17
CA ASP A 153 -16.70 13.48 -5.39
C ASP A 153 -15.31 14.07 -5.08
N THR A 154 -14.34 13.22 -4.73
CA THR A 154 -12.95 13.64 -4.47
C THR A 154 -12.32 14.30 -5.70
N VAL A 155 -12.46 13.70 -6.87
CA VAL A 155 -11.90 14.24 -8.12
C VAL A 155 -12.63 15.50 -8.56
N LYS A 156 -13.96 15.56 -8.38
CA LYS A 156 -14.76 16.76 -8.65
C LYS A 156 -14.33 17.94 -7.77
N GLU A 157 -14.10 17.69 -6.49
CA GLU A 157 -13.57 18.68 -5.56
C GLU A 157 -12.17 19.15 -5.99
N ALA A 158 -11.27 18.24 -6.34
CA ALA A 158 -9.94 18.57 -6.84
C ALA A 158 -10.00 19.46 -8.09
N LEU A 159 -10.83 19.10 -9.09
CA LEU A 159 -11.02 19.93 -10.30
C LEU A 159 -11.61 21.30 -9.97
N THR A 160 -12.53 21.38 -9.00
CA THR A 160 -13.10 22.66 -8.54
C THR A 160 -12.03 23.53 -7.89
N ASN A 161 -11.19 22.93 -7.04
CA ASN A 161 -10.08 23.63 -6.38
C ASN A 161 -9.05 24.14 -7.41
N LEU A 162 -8.74 23.33 -8.42
CA LEU A 162 -7.88 23.73 -9.53
C LEU A 162 -8.48 24.90 -10.33
N GLN A 163 -9.78 24.85 -10.64
CA GLN A 163 -10.46 25.95 -11.34
C GLN A 163 -10.43 27.26 -10.56
N ASN A 164 -10.61 27.21 -9.23
CA ASN A 164 -10.56 28.39 -8.37
C ASN A 164 -9.19 29.09 -8.35
N GLN A 165 -8.15 28.40 -8.78
CA GLN A 165 -6.81 28.95 -8.92
C GLN A 165 -6.58 29.65 -10.26
N HIS A 166 -7.57 29.64 -11.17
CA HIS A 166 -7.50 30.24 -12.49
C HIS A 166 -6.26 29.81 -13.29
N PRO A 167 -6.07 28.53 -13.57
CA PRO A 167 -4.92 28.04 -14.31
C PRO A 167 -4.97 28.49 -15.78
N ASP A 168 -3.80 28.77 -16.36
CA ASP A 168 -3.68 29.02 -17.79
C ASP A 168 -3.84 27.75 -18.61
N PHE A 169 -3.36 26.61 -18.05
CA PHE A 169 -3.46 25.26 -18.62
C PHE A 169 -3.92 24.27 -17.57
N LEU A 170 -4.70 23.28 -17.97
CA LEU A 170 -4.91 22.05 -17.21
C LEU A 170 -4.29 20.90 -17.99
N VAL A 171 -3.43 20.13 -17.34
CA VAL A 171 -2.82 18.92 -17.89
C VAL A 171 -3.30 17.72 -17.09
N LEU A 172 -3.92 16.78 -17.76
CA LEU A 172 -4.21 15.44 -17.22
C LEU A 172 -3.00 14.56 -17.54
N GLY A 173 -2.19 14.25 -16.53
CA GLY A 173 -0.83 13.72 -16.68
C GLY A 173 -0.74 12.20 -16.75
N GLY A 174 -1.82 11.52 -17.11
CA GLY A 174 -1.88 10.06 -17.22
C GLY A 174 -2.42 9.37 -15.97
N ASP A 175 -2.75 8.08 -16.12
CA ASP A 175 -3.39 7.22 -15.13
C ASP A 175 -4.66 7.86 -14.54
N ILE A 176 -5.42 8.51 -15.44
CA ILE A 176 -6.69 9.16 -15.10
C ILE A 176 -7.79 8.10 -14.89
N VAL A 177 -7.76 7.05 -15.68
CA VAL A 177 -8.64 5.89 -15.60
C VAL A 177 -7.81 4.60 -15.50
N GLU A 178 -8.48 3.48 -15.26
CA GLU A 178 -7.87 2.14 -15.25
C GLU A 178 -8.60 1.19 -16.21
N GLU A 179 -8.02 0.02 -16.42
CA GLU A 179 -8.59 -1.05 -17.27
C GLU A 179 -9.99 -1.47 -16.81
N ASN A 180 -10.30 -1.31 -15.52
CA ASN A 180 -11.59 -1.66 -14.93
C ASN A 180 -12.55 -0.47 -14.81
N THR A 181 -12.14 0.74 -15.21
CA THR A 181 -13.02 1.91 -15.19
C THR A 181 -14.13 1.74 -16.23
N SER A 182 -15.39 1.93 -15.80
CA SER A 182 -16.53 1.82 -16.72
C SER A 182 -16.48 2.91 -17.80
N TYR A 183 -17.08 2.63 -18.94
CA TYR A 183 -17.16 3.61 -20.04
C TYR A 183 -17.89 4.90 -19.62
N GLU A 184 -18.93 4.78 -18.80
CA GLU A 184 -19.66 5.91 -18.23
C GLU A 184 -18.78 6.76 -17.33
N SER A 185 -18.01 6.12 -16.43
CA SER A 185 -17.09 6.84 -15.53
C SER A 185 -15.96 7.50 -16.31
N MET A 186 -15.44 6.83 -17.35
CA MET A 186 -14.45 7.43 -18.23
C MET A 186 -15.02 8.68 -18.94
N GLN A 187 -16.20 8.61 -19.49
CA GLN A 187 -16.83 9.80 -20.11
C GLN A 187 -17.06 10.91 -19.09
N GLU A 188 -17.45 10.57 -17.87
CA GLU A 188 -17.74 11.53 -16.81
C GLU A 188 -16.49 12.33 -16.42
N ILE A 189 -15.34 11.68 -16.19
CA ILE A 189 -14.11 12.37 -15.80
C ILE A 189 -13.64 13.34 -16.90
N PHE A 190 -13.62 12.90 -18.15
CA PHE A 190 -13.21 13.77 -19.25
C PHE A 190 -14.20 14.92 -19.48
N ALA A 191 -15.51 14.69 -19.29
CA ALA A 191 -16.51 15.75 -19.34
C ALA A 191 -16.36 16.75 -18.16
N MET A 192 -16.00 16.29 -16.97
CA MET A 192 -15.71 17.17 -15.82
C MET A 192 -14.45 18.00 -16.07
N ALA A 193 -13.36 17.37 -16.48
CA ALA A 193 -12.11 18.05 -16.79
C ALA A 193 -12.26 19.09 -17.92
N GLY A 194 -13.03 18.75 -18.95
CA GLY A 194 -13.33 19.66 -20.07
C GLY A 194 -14.17 20.90 -19.69
N LYS A 195 -14.83 20.90 -18.52
CA LYS A 195 -15.57 22.06 -18.01
C LYS A 195 -14.67 23.04 -17.23
N VAL A 196 -13.47 22.64 -16.88
CA VAL A 196 -12.51 23.53 -16.19
C VAL A 196 -12.11 24.67 -17.11
N LYS A 197 -12.38 25.92 -16.68
CA LYS A 197 -12.06 27.10 -17.46
C LYS A 197 -10.57 27.42 -17.39
N THR A 198 -9.89 27.34 -18.50
CA THR A 198 -8.48 27.66 -18.65
C THR A 198 -8.28 28.61 -19.81
N LYS A 199 -7.19 29.37 -19.85
CA LYS A 199 -6.89 30.31 -20.92
C LYS A 199 -6.49 29.60 -22.22
N TYR A 200 -5.73 28.51 -22.10
CA TYR A 200 -5.11 27.83 -23.24
C TYR A 200 -5.58 26.37 -23.43
N GLY A 201 -6.53 25.92 -22.62
CA GLY A 201 -7.18 24.62 -22.81
C GLY A 201 -6.74 23.54 -21.81
N VAL A 202 -7.35 22.37 -22.03
CA VAL A 202 -7.11 21.15 -21.25
C VAL A 202 -6.36 20.16 -22.13
N TYR A 203 -5.30 19.60 -21.63
CA TYR A 203 -4.43 18.66 -22.35
C TYR A 203 -4.43 17.32 -21.61
N TYR A 204 -4.36 16.24 -22.36
CA TYR A 204 -4.31 14.90 -21.82
C TYR A 204 -3.13 14.12 -22.39
N VAL A 205 -2.40 13.44 -21.49
CA VAL A 205 -1.30 12.55 -21.82
C VAL A 205 -1.66 11.17 -21.27
N TYR A 206 -1.47 10.13 -22.07
CA TYR A 206 -1.74 8.75 -21.66
C TYR A 206 -0.71 8.27 -20.63
N GLY A 207 -1.21 7.70 -19.53
CA GLY A 207 -0.43 6.87 -18.62
C GLY A 207 -0.41 5.40 -19.08
N ASN A 208 0.13 4.53 -18.23
CA ASN A 208 0.19 3.11 -18.53
C ASN A 208 -1.16 2.39 -18.32
N HIS A 209 -2.00 2.88 -17.40
CA HIS A 209 -3.33 2.33 -17.14
C HIS A 209 -4.42 2.88 -18.07
N ASP A 210 -4.21 4.04 -18.69
CA ASP A 210 -5.16 4.62 -19.63
C ASP A 210 -5.19 3.90 -21.00
N ARG A 211 -4.20 3.07 -21.26
CA ARG A 211 -4.11 2.31 -22.51
C ARG A 211 -4.89 1.02 -22.35
N GLN A 212 -6.11 1.00 -22.88
CA GLN A 212 -6.78 -0.27 -23.11
C GLN A 212 -6.25 -0.91 -24.39
N PRO A 213 -6.08 -2.22 -24.41
CA PRO A 213 -5.72 -2.94 -25.63
C PRO A 213 -6.83 -2.89 -26.67
#